data_07ca4fefd6fe9488cd0d2db0bd5f2ade
#
_entry.id   07ca4fefd6fe9488cd0d2db0bd5f2ade
#
_cell.length_a   1.000
_cell.length_b   1.000
_cell.length_c   1.000
_cell.angle_alpha   90.00
_cell.angle_beta   90.00
_cell.angle_gamma   90.00
#
_symmetry.space_group_name_H-M   'P 1'
#
loop_
_entity.id
_entity.type
_entity.pdbx_description
1 polymer ?
#
loop_
_entity_poly.entity_id
_entity_poly.type
_entity_poly.pdbx_seq_one_letter_code
_entity_poly.pdbx_strand_id
1 'polypeptide(L)'
;MTAIRNWALAATIASMNLMGVVEARAQASTGDADPAVWLRKVYELYHRAERSLSPNNQPSTGLVVKRASKSLAALFERDADCVAEGKGTCALDWDFVIDGQDWKLSNVQVGPAVVTGDKATVTVRFKNFVSCVNVYFFVREDGRWKVDDIETQSGKDAPIGIAKMLKDYDYSR
;
A
#
# COMPACT_ATOMS: atom_id res chain seq x y z
N MET A 1 -38.61 -15.67 -78.13
CA MET A 1 -37.21 -15.94 -77.82
C MET A 1 -36.80 -15.02 -76.64
N THR A 2 -36.79 -15.54 -75.43
CA THR A 2 -36.77 -14.75 -74.18
C THR A 2 -35.41 -14.89 -73.57
N ALA A 3 -34.70 -13.79 -73.46
CA ALA A 3 -33.37 -13.73 -72.78
C ALA A 3 -33.55 -13.52 -71.31
N ILE A 4 -32.99 -14.43 -70.49
CA ILE A 4 -32.99 -14.37 -69.05
C ILE A 4 -31.68 -13.67 -68.60
N ARG A 5 -31.79 -12.51 -67.88
CA ARG A 5 -30.66 -11.78 -67.30
C ARG A 5 -30.50 -12.24 -65.89
N ASN A 6 -29.34 -12.89 -65.59
CA ASN A 6 -28.91 -13.24 -64.23
C ASN A 6 -28.39 -12.00 -63.56
N TRP A 7 -28.96 -11.67 -62.38
CA TRP A 7 -28.43 -10.67 -61.44
C TRP A 7 -27.65 -11.40 -60.34
N ALA A 8 -26.36 -11.19 -60.34
CA ALA A 8 -25.53 -11.63 -59.23
C ALA A 8 -25.61 -10.60 -58.12
N LEU A 9 -26.12 -10.98 -56.94
CA LEU A 9 -26.06 -10.21 -55.71
C LEU A 9 -24.69 -10.42 -55.08
N ALA A 10 -23.89 -9.35 -54.99
CA ALA A 10 -22.68 -9.32 -54.22
C ALA A 10 -23.04 -9.05 -52.76
N ALA A 11 -22.85 -10.03 -51.89
CA ALA A 11 -22.98 -9.88 -50.45
C ALA A 11 -21.67 -9.33 -49.87
N THR A 12 -21.70 -8.08 -49.43
CA THR A 12 -20.60 -7.43 -48.72
C THR A 12 -20.63 -7.88 -47.27
N ILE A 13 -19.67 -8.70 -46.84
CA ILE A 13 -19.51 -9.10 -45.44
C ILE A 13 -18.77 -7.98 -44.73
N ALA A 14 -19.48 -7.23 -43.88
CA ALA A 14 -18.90 -6.27 -42.97
C ALA A 14 -18.26 -7.01 -41.81
N SER A 15 -16.92 -7.02 -41.76
CA SER A 15 -16.16 -7.54 -40.64
C SER A 15 -16.27 -6.58 -39.46
N MET A 16 -17.12 -6.89 -38.49
CA MET A 16 -17.15 -6.22 -37.20
C MET A 16 -15.94 -6.68 -36.39
N ASN A 17 -14.94 -5.80 -36.26
CA ASN A 17 -13.88 -5.94 -35.27
C ASN A 17 -14.49 -5.73 -33.87
N LEU A 18 -14.74 -6.84 -33.14
CA LEU A 18 -14.96 -6.79 -31.70
C LEU A 18 -13.63 -6.44 -31.03
N MET A 19 -13.43 -5.17 -30.71
CA MET A 19 -12.45 -4.78 -29.72
C MET A 19 -12.89 -5.39 -28.38
N GLY A 20 -12.22 -6.46 -27.96
CA GLY A 20 -12.40 -7.06 -26.66
C GLY A 20 -12.00 -6.05 -25.58
N VAL A 21 -12.99 -5.51 -24.88
CA VAL A 21 -12.77 -4.82 -23.61
C VAL A 21 -12.27 -5.88 -22.66
N VAL A 22 -10.96 -5.85 -22.36
CA VAL A 22 -10.37 -6.65 -21.28
C VAL A 22 -10.86 -6.02 -19.98
N GLU A 23 -12.00 -6.48 -19.49
CA GLU A 23 -12.39 -6.23 -18.12
C GLU A 23 -11.34 -6.87 -17.21
N ALA A 24 -10.52 -6.04 -16.55
CA ALA A 24 -9.64 -6.48 -15.48
C ALA A 24 -10.52 -6.98 -14.32
N ARG A 25 -10.90 -8.26 -14.38
CA ARG A 25 -11.53 -8.94 -13.25
C ARG A 25 -10.53 -8.97 -12.12
N ALA A 26 -10.79 -8.19 -11.09
CA ALA A 26 -10.14 -8.34 -9.79
C ALA A 26 -10.39 -9.79 -9.32
N GLN A 27 -9.40 -10.66 -9.49
CA GLN A 27 -9.43 -12.00 -8.91
C GLN A 27 -9.35 -11.84 -7.39
N ALA A 28 -10.48 -11.99 -6.72
CA ALA A 28 -10.52 -12.19 -5.28
C ALA A 28 -9.79 -13.50 -4.97
N SER A 29 -8.53 -13.40 -4.58
CA SER A 29 -7.78 -14.54 -4.08
C SER A 29 -8.36 -14.95 -2.73
N THR A 30 -8.94 -16.14 -2.67
CA THR A 30 -9.34 -16.82 -1.46
C THR A 30 -8.08 -17.14 -0.64
N GLY A 31 -7.76 -16.32 0.36
CA GLY A 31 -6.67 -16.67 1.28
C GLY A 31 -6.01 -15.55 2.06
N ASP A 32 -5.89 -14.34 1.52
CA ASP A 32 -5.34 -13.20 2.27
C ASP A 32 -6.26 -11.98 2.16
N ALA A 33 -6.44 -11.29 3.28
CA ALA A 33 -7.30 -10.11 3.30
C ALA A 33 -6.77 -9.04 2.34
N ASP A 34 -7.69 -8.41 1.58
CA ASP A 34 -7.42 -7.22 0.79
C ASP A 34 -6.54 -6.24 1.59
N PRO A 35 -5.43 -5.73 1.01
CA PRO A 35 -4.53 -4.78 1.67
C PRO A 35 -5.27 -3.60 2.31
N ALA A 36 -6.28 -3.06 1.65
CA ALA A 36 -7.07 -1.95 2.19
C ALA A 36 -7.90 -2.37 3.42
N VAL A 37 -8.42 -3.60 3.45
CA VAL A 37 -9.14 -4.13 4.62
C VAL A 37 -8.19 -4.29 5.80
N TRP A 38 -6.98 -4.76 5.56
CA TRP A 38 -5.97 -4.87 6.60
C TRP A 38 -5.55 -3.49 7.14
N LEU A 39 -5.29 -2.52 6.27
CA LEU A 39 -4.94 -1.16 6.68
C LEU A 39 -6.05 -0.48 7.50
N ARG A 40 -7.34 -0.68 7.14
CA ARG A 40 -8.45 -0.18 7.97
C ARG A 40 -8.36 -0.70 9.39
N LYS A 41 -8.03 -1.98 9.58
CA LYS A 41 -7.86 -2.58 10.93
C LYS A 41 -6.66 -1.97 11.66
N VAL A 42 -5.54 -1.72 10.96
CA VAL A 42 -4.36 -1.05 11.56
C VAL A 42 -4.76 0.33 12.09
N TYR A 43 -5.33 1.19 11.25
CA TYR A 43 -5.72 2.54 11.64
C TYR A 43 -6.85 2.57 12.68
N GLU A 44 -7.74 1.58 12.67
CA GLU A 44 -8.75 1.43 13.72
C GLU A 44 -8.14 1.12 15.09
N LEU A 45 -7.06 0.33 15.13
CA LEU A 45 -6.31 0.07 16.37
C LEU A 45 -5.68 1.36 16.91
N TYR A 46 -5.05 2.16 16.06
CA TYR A 46 -4.51 3.46 16.45
C TYR A 46 -5.59 4.40 16.99
N HIS A 47 -6.73 4.46 16.33
CA HIS A 47 -7.84 5.30 16.77
C HIS A 47 -8.47 4.84 18.09
N ARG A 48 -8.50 3.53 18.35
CA ARG A 48 -8.95 3.00 19.66
C ARG A 48 -7.96 3.30 20.77
N ALA A 49 -6.66 3.18 20.51
CA ALA A 49 -5.61 3.44 21.48
C ALA A 49 -5.60 4.91 21.92
N GLU A 50 -5.79 5.86 21.01
CA GLU A 50 -5.95 7.28 21.32
C GLU A 50 -7.06 7.53 22.35
N ARG A 51 -8.20 6.81 22.23
CA ARG A 51 -9.32 6.94 23.16
C ARG A 51 -9.13 6.28 24.51
N SER A 52 -8.22 5.31 24.59
CA SER A 52 -8.03 4.51 25.82
C SER A 52 -7.17 5.20 26.86
N LEU A 53 -6.45 6.27 26.51
CA LEU A 53 -5.50 7.01 27.36
C LEU A 53 -4.48 6.12 28.09
N SER A 54 -4.30 4.88 27.65
CA SER A 54 -3.40 3.92 28.29
C SER A 54 -2.06 3.89 27.57
N PRO A 55 -0.98 4.39 28.19
CA PRO A 55 0.36 4.38 27.59
C PRO A 55 0.87 2.98 27.23
N ASN A 56 0.35 1.95 27.90
CA ASN A 56 0.80 0.57 27.70
C ASN A 56 0.05 -0.15 26.54
N ASN A 57 -0.91 0.49 25.90
CA ASN A 57 -1.75 -0.13 24.87
C ASN A 57 -1.65 0.60 23.52
N GLN A 58 -0.55 1.31 23.31
CA GLN A 58 -0.30 2.03 22.08
C GLN A 58 0.06 1.04 20.97
N PRO A 59 -0.65 1.06 19.82
CA PRO A 59 -0.19 0.33 18.66
C PRO A 59 1.17 0.90 18.26
N SER A 60 2.00 0.07 17.73
CA SER A 60 3.32 0.45 17.24
C SER A 60 3.44 0.08 15.76
N THR A 61 4.44 0.63 15.11
CA THR A 61 4.87 0.23 13.77
C THR A 61 5.08 -1.29 13.64
N GLY A 62 5.23 -2.00 14.74
CA GLY A 62 5.37 -3.46 14.79
C GLY A 62 4.27 -4.25 14.08
N LEU A 63 3.05 -3.68 13.92
CA LEU A 63 2.01 -4.28 13.10
C LEU A 63 2.41 -4.32 11.61
N VAL A 64 3.02 -3.24 11.13
CA VAL A 64 3.52 -3.13 9.77
C VAL A 64 4.78 -3.95 9.57
N VAL A 65 5.73 -3.87 10.52
CA VAL A 65 6.98 -4.66 10.52
C VAL A 65 6.70 -6.16 10.39
N LYS A 66 5.73 -6.69 11.16
CA LYS A 66 5.31 -8.11 11.07
C LYS A 66 4.71 -8.50 9.71
N ARG A 67 4.22 -7.54 8.95
CA ARG A 67 3.65 -7.77 7.61
C ARG A 67 4.58 -7.32 6.49
N ALA A 68 5.79 -6.91 6.81
CA ALA A 68 6.77 -6.48 5.82
C ALA A 68 7.11 -7.61 4.82
N SER A 69 7.47 -7.23 3.60
CA SER A 69 8.13 -8.11 2.63
C SER A 69 9.49 -8.55 3.18
N LYS A 70 10.07 -9.60 2.61
CA LYS A 70 11.41 -10.06 3.01
C LYS A 70 12.45 -8.94 2.87
N SER A 71 12.33 -8.12 1.80
CA SER A 71 13.24 -7.01 1.55
C SER A 71 13.09 -5.88 2.58
N LEU A 72 11.86 -5.48 2.89
CA LEU A 72 11.61 -4.42 3.87
C LEU A 72 11.89 -4.90 5.30
N ALA A 73 11.58 -6.15 5.62
CA ALA A 73 11.86 -6.75 6.92
C ALA A 73 13.37 -6.72 7.25
N ALA A 74 14.23 -7.08 6.28
CA ALA A 74 15.68 -7.02 6.46
C ALA A 74 16.19 -5.58 6.73
N LEU A 75 15.53 -4.56 6.18
CA LEU A 75 15.87 -3.18 6.46
C LEU A 75 15.46 -2.76 7.88
N PHE A 76 14.27 -3.18 8.34
CA PHE A 76 13.83 -2.95 9.70
C PHE A 76 14.69 -3.68 10.73
N GLU A 77 15.12 -4.93 10.41
CA GLU A 77 16.02 -5.71 11.26
C GLU A 77 17.36 -4.98 11.46
N ARG A 78 17.96 -4.48 10.37
CA ARG A 78 19.20 -3.71 10.44
C ARG A 78 19.07 -2.43 11.29
N ASP A 79 17.93 -1.74 11.21
CA ASP A 79 17.67 -0.56 12.04
C ASP A 79 17.49 -0.93 13.51
N ALA A 80 16.80 -2.02 13.80
CA ALA A 80 16.61 -2.55 15.15
C ALA A 80 17.93 -3.02 15.77
N ASP A 81 18.81 -3.67 15.00
CA ASP A 81 20.14 -4.09 15.45
C ASP A 81 21.01 -2.88 15.83
N CYS A 82 20.96 -1.82 15.04
CA CYS A 82 21.66 -0.57 15.32
C CYS A 82 21.21 0.02 16.67
N VAL A 83 19.92 0.04 16.96
CA VAL A 83 19.39 0.50 18.26
C VAL A 83 19.84 -0.43 19.39
N ALA A 84 19.81 -1.75 19.17
CA ALA A 84 20.20 -2.75 20.15
C ALA A 84 21.70 -2.70 20.50
N GLU A 85 22.56 -2.28 19.56
CA GLU A 85 23.99 -2.04 19.77
C GLU A 85 24.28 -0.78 20.63
N GLY A 86 23.24 -0.07 21.08
CA GLY A 86 23.38 1.11 21.92
C GLY A 86 23.82 2.38 21.20
N LYS A 87 23.71 2.41 19.87
CA LYS A 87 24.04 3.58 19.05
C LYS A 87 22.99 4.71 19.13
N GLY A 88 21.99 4.56 20.02
CA GLY A 88 20.90 5.52 20.20
C GLY A 88 19.77 5.30 19.18
N THR A 89 19.16 6.39 18.75
CA THR A 89 18.15 6.36 17.68
C THR A 89 18.85 6.23 16.34
N CYS A 90 18.45 5.24 15.55
CA CYS A 90 19.01 4.99 14.22
C CYS A 90 18.17 5.67 13.12
N ALA A 91 17.84 4.99 12.02
CA ALA A 91 17.15 5.64 10.90
C ALA A 91 15.70 6.04 11.23
N LEU A 92 15.00 5.25 12.06
CA LEU A 92 13.60 5.48 12.40
C LEU A 92 13.47 5.97 13.84
N ASP A 93 13.07 7.22 14.03
CA ASP A 93 12.84 7.85 15.33
C ASP A 93 11.38 8.28 15.57
N TRP A 94 10.47 7.93 14.66
CA TRP A 94 9.03 8.22 14.75
C TRP A 94 8.16 7.06 14.28
N ASP A 95 6.88 7.12 14.59
CA ASP A 95 5.88 6.20 14.05
C ASP A 95 5.44 6.64 12.66
N PHE A 96 5.95 5.97 11.62
CA PHE A 96 5.66 6.25 10.23
C PHE A 96 4.21 5.88 9.81
N VAL A 97 3.47 5.14 10.64
CA VAL A 97 2.05 4.84 10.36
C VAL A 97 1.19 6.08 10.55
N ILE A 98 1.50 6.88 11.55
CA ILE A 98 0.79 8.12 11.86
C ILE A 98 1.60 9.37 11.56
N ASP A 99 2.82 9.20 11.04
CA ASP A 99 3.75 10.25 10.69
C ASP A 99 4.03 11.22 11.85
N GLY A 100 4.42 10.67 13.00
CA GLY A 100 4.74 11.47 14.18
C GLY A 100 5.11 10.64 15.41
N GLN A 101 5.67 11.31 16.41
CA GLN A 101 5.97 10.74 17.74
C GLN A 101 4.73 10.78 18.65
N ASP A 102 3.98 11.89 18.56
CA ASP A 102 2.68 12.06 19.20
C ASP A 102 1.56 11.95 18.19
N TRP A 103 0.36 11.58 18.62
CA TRP A 103 -0.74 11.52 17.70
C TRP A 103 -2.06 12.10 18.22
N LYS A 104 -2.75 12.73 17.28
CA LYS A 104 -4.13 13.15 17.38
C LYS A 104 -4.84 12.74 16.10
N LEU A 105 -5.07 11.44 15.96
CA LEU A 105 -5.54 10.84 14.72
C LEU A 105 -7.01 11.16 14.45
N SER A 106 -7.30 11.75 13.30
CA SER A 106 -8.67 12.05 12.86
C SER A 106 -8.79 11.96 11.34
N ASN A 107 -10.04 11.91 10.85
CA ASN A 107 -10.36 11.92 9.41
C ASN A 107 -9.65 10.83 8.61
N VAL A 108 -9.48 9.65 9.18
CA VAL A 108 -8.83 8.52 8.50
C VAL A 108 -9.67 8.03 7.34
N GLN A 109 -9.07 8.01 6.17
CA GLN A 109 -9.65 7.53 4.92
C GLN A 109 -8.69 6.55 4.26
N VAL A 110 -9.03 5.27 4.26
CA VAL A 110 -8.29 4.22 3.56
C VAL A 110 -8.93 4.02 2.20
N GLY A 111 -8.19 4.37 1.15
CA GLY A 111 -8.60 4.17 -0.25
C GLY A 111 -8.72 2.70 -0.62
N PRO A 112 -9.25 2.40 -1.81
CA PRO A 112 -9.25 1.04 -2.34
C PRO A 112 -7.83 0.58 -2.67
N ALA A 113 -7.60 -0.73 -2.66
CA ALA A 113 -6.37 -1.29 -3.18
C ALA A 113 -6.38 -1.23 -4.72
N VAL A 114 -5.34 -0.65 -5.30
CA VAL A 114 -5.08 -0.70 -6.74
C VAL A 114 -4.11 -1.84 -6.99
N VAL A 115 -4.61 -2.92 -7.60
CA VAL A 115 -3.84 -4.16 -7.80
C VAL A 115 -3.38 -4.27 -9.26
N THR A 116 -2.10 -4.58 -9.45
CA THR A 116 -1.50 -4.86 -10.76
C THR A 116 -0.58 -6.07 -10.63
N GLY A 117 -1.06 -7.24 -11.05
CA GLY A 117 -0.35 -8.51 -10.89
C GLY A 117 -0.09 -8.82 -9.40
N ASP A 118 1.17 -9.03 -9.06
CA ASP A 118 1.61 -9.31 -7.69
C ASP A 118 1.96 -8.06 -6.88
N LYS A 119 1.56 -6.88 -7.34
CA LYS A 119 1.73 -5.61 -6.64
C LYS A 119 0.39 -4.97 -6.35
N ALA A 120 0.31 -4.26 -5.23
CA ALA A 120 -0.83 -3.43 -4.92
C ALA A 120 -0.39 -2.13 -4.24
N THR A 121 -1.21 -1.10 -4.38
CA THR A 121 -0.98 0.19 -3.73
C THR A 121 -2.26 0.61 -3.02
N VAL A 122 -2.11 1.13 -1.80
CA VAL A 122 -3.21 1.70 -1.02
C VAL A 122 -2.79 3.05 -0.49
N THR A 123 -3.61 4.07 -0.74
CA THR A 123 -3.41 5.41 -0.17
C THR A 123 -4.26 5.56 1.07
N VAL A 124 -3.66 6.03 2.16
CA VAL A 124 -4.33 6.41 3.38
C VAL A 124 -4.15 7.90 3.61
N ARG A 125 -5.26 8.60 3.80
CA ARG A 125 -5.27 10.03 4.16
C ARG A 125 -5.79 10.17 5.58
N PHE A 126 -5.15 11.01 6.37
CA PHE A 126 -5.56 11.26 7.74
C PHE A 126 -5.08 12.64 8.19
N LYS A 127 -5.49 13.03 9.39
CA LYS A 127 -4.96 14.21 10.06
C LYS A 127 -4.29 13.75 11.35
N ASN A 128 -3.00 14.09 11.50
CA ASN A 128 -2.27 14.02 12.74
C ASN A 128 -1.65 15.41 12.97
N PHE A 129 -2.37 16.29 13.72
CA PHE A 129 -2.11 17.73 13.81
C PHE A 129 -2.19 18.46 12.45
N VAL A 130 -1.49 17.96 11.43
CA VAL A 130 -1.56 18.40 10.03
C VAL A 130 -2.18 17.32 9.14
N SER A 131 -2.45 17.65 7.89
CA SER A 131 -2.92 16.65 6.91
C SER A 131 -1.76 15.76 6.50
N CYS A 132 -1.95 14.44 6.57
CA CYS A 132 -0.96 13.44 6.21
C CYS A 132 -1.49 12.52 5.12
N VAL A 133 -0.57 12.02 4.32
CA VAL A 133 -0.83 11.01 3.28
C VAL A 133 0.22 9.93 3.37
N ASN A 134 -0.22 8.69 3.60
CA ASN A 134 0.65 7.52 3.48
C ASN A 134 0.25 6.73 2.24
N VAL A 135 1.23 6.33 1.45
CA VAL A 135 1.07 5.42 0.31
C VAL A 135 1.78 4.13 0.67
N TYR A 136 1.01 3.07 0.82
CA TYR A 136 1.53 1.73 1.10
C TYR A 136 1.67 0.96 -0.20
N PHE A 137 2.87 0.45 -0.44
CA PHE A 137 3.18 -0.45 -1.54
C PHE A 137 3.20 -1.88 -1.01
N PHE A 138 2.51 -2.77 -1.71
CA PHE A 138 2.43 -4.18 -1.35
C PHE A 138 2.98 -5.04 -2.48
N VAL A 139 3.57 -6.16 -2.08
CA VAL A 139 3.98 -7.24 -2.97
C VAL A 139 3.35 -8.56 -2.48
N ARG A 140 3.11 -9.48 -3.41
CA ARG A 140 2.64 -10.81 -3.05
C ARG A 140 3.83 -11.74 -2.84
N GLU A 141 4.00 -12.21 -1.60
CA GLU A 141 5.00 -13.21 -1.22
C GLU A 141 4.29 -14.41 -0.58
N ASP A 142 4.62 -15.62 -1.02
CA ASP A 142 4.04 -16.88 -0.51
C ASP A 142 2.49 -16.83 -0.47
N GLY A 143 1.87 -16.25 -1.51
CA GLY A 143 0.43 -16.10 -1.66
C GLY A 143 -0.20 -15.02 -0.77
N ARG A 144 0.58 -14.24 -0.02
CA ARG A 144 0.11 -13.20 0.91
C ARG A 144 0.59 -11.83 0.52
N TRP A 145 -0.26 -10.83 0.76
CA TRP A 145 0.15 -9.44 0.62
C TRP A 145 1.09 -9.02 1.75
N LYS A 146 2.26 -8.51 1.38
CA LYS A 146 3.29 -7.99 2.27
C LYS A 146 3.54 -6.52 1.97
N VAL A 147 3.79 -5.71 2.98
CA VAL A 147 4.19 -4.31 2.80
C VAL A 147 5.63 -4.28 2.30
N ASP A 148 5.85 -3.70 1.13
CA ASP A 148 7.16 -3.63 0.47
C ASP A 148 7.83 -2.26 0.62
N ASP A 149 7.03 -1.21 0.72
CA ASP A 149 7.47 0.15 1.06
C ASP A 149 6.29 0.98 1.59
N ILE A 150 6.63 2.11 2.20
CA ILE A 150 5.68 3.13 2.61
C ILE A 150 6.28 4.48 2.25
N GLU A 151 5.51 5.32 1.57
CA GLU A 151 5.81 6.74 1.43
C GLU A 151 4.90 7.52 2.37
N THR A 152 5.47 8.38 3.21
CA THR A 152 4.74 9.25 4.12
C THR A 152 4.96 10.72 3.75
N GLN A 153 3.93 11.53 3.89
CA GLN A 153 3.95 12.95 3.61
C GLN A 153 3.12 13.73 4.64
N SER A 154 3.74 14.69 5.30
CA SER A 154 3.09 15.65 6.22
C SER A 154 2.93 17.01 5.56
N GLY A 155 1.73 17.57 5.63
CA GLY A 155 1.45 18.92 5.17
C GLY A 155 1.82 19.15 3.72
N LYS A 156 2.84 19.99 3.48
CA LYS A 156 3.37 20.34 2.16
C LYS A 156 4.77 19.80 1.91
N ASP A 157 5.30 19.00 2.83
CA ASP A 157 6.63 18.44 2.72
C ASP A 157 6.72 17.43 1.57
N ALA A 158 7.93 17.20 1.08
CA ALA A 158 8.15 16.15 0.10
C ALA A 158 7.90 14.76 0.72
N PRO A 159 7.34 13.80 -0.05
CA PRO A 159 7.19 12.44 0.44
C PRO A 159 8.52 11.80 0.83
N ILE A 160 8.52 11.05 1.91
CA ILE A 160 9.66 10.28 2.41
C ILE A 160 9.35 8.80 2.24
N GLY A 161 10.18 8.07 1.47
CA GLY A 161 10.11 6.62 1.34
C GLY A 161 10.86 5.94 2.48
N ILE A 162 10.17 5.10 3.25
CA ILE A 162 10.74 4.42 4.42
C ILE A 162 11.84 3.45 4.01
N ALA A 163 11.63 2.64 2.97
CA ALA A 163 12.67 1.73 2.47
C ALA A 163 13.90 2.48 1.98
N LYS A 164 13.72 3.63 1.31
CA LYS A 164 14.84 4.47 0.85
C LYS A 164 15.61 5.02 2.04
N MET A 165 14.92 5.57 3.02
CA MET A 165 15.55 6.15 4.20
C MET A 165 16.37 5.11 4.98
N LEU A 166 15.81 3.92 5.20
CA LEU A 166 16.50 2.80 5.83
C LEU A 166 17.73 2.33 5.03
N LYS A 167 17.70 2.39 3.72
CA LYS A 167 18.85 2.03 2.86
C LYS A 167 19.97 3.05 2.92
N ASP A 168 19.60 4.31 2.94
CA ASP A 168 20.54 5.44 2.82
C ASP A 168 21.18 5.83 4.17
N TYR A 169 20.64 5.33 5.30
CA TYR A 169 21.16 5.63 6.62
C TYR A 169 22.56 5.02 6.83
N ASP A 170 23.47 5.82 7.41
CA ASP A 170 24.83 5.39 7.73
C ASP A 170 24.88 4.70 9.10
N TYR A 171 24.78 3.37 9.08
CA TYR A 171 24.84 2.51 10.29
C TYR A 171 26.24 2.32 10.86
N SER A 172 27.29 2.92 10.25
CA SER A 172 28.67 2.81 10.73
C SER A 172 29.02 3.78 11.86
N ARG A 173 28.15 4.70 12.16
CA ARG A 173 28.32 5.76 13.17
C ARG A 173 28.16 5.23 14.58
#